data_bea464306955fc1c2e965fbcc00197b0
#
_entry.id   bea464306955fc1c2e965fbcc00197b0
#
_cell.length_a   1.000
_cell.length_b   1.000
_cell.length_c   1.000
_cell.angle_alpha   90.00
_cell.angle_beta   90.00
_cell.angle_gamma   90.00
#
_symmetry.space_group_name_H-M   'P 1'
#
loop_
_entity.id
_entity.type
_entity.pdbx_description
1 polymer ?
#
loop_
_entity_poly.entity_id
_entity_poly.type
_entity_poly.pdbx_seq_one_letter_code
_entity_poly.pdbx_strand_id
1 'polypeptide(L)'
;MRIDDIDALLATVQFSSLNQAAEYLGITQSAITRRLQRLEQELNVTLLERQTRPLTLTAAGHRVYEQCLSIKRETKKLYSLLDPQGEPRGALRLGVPQSLSEIALPAALSALSQQFPGLSPQITCGWSGQLQRRLENGELDGMLAMGPAQQSFAEGYSGRLLCPLEVVPIVGRRLNLRASSLRECAERGWILNPDGCGLRAGLIRELQSQGLRLTLNVESAGAQLQIALVAQGLGLVPKAALASSPWRDEVAVLSLSDFQPAVSLWLIHAQYLANLQPPLTFFASKVMQQLTVSD
;
A
#
# COMPACT_ATOMS: atom_id res chain seq x y z
N MET A 1 30.94 -9.13 -3.99
CA MET A 1 29.69 -9.44 -3.24
C MET A 1 29.05 -10.68 -3.87
N ARG A 2 28.68 -11.65 -3.06
CA ARG A 2 28.02 -12.89 -3.48
C ARG A 2 26.62 -12.95 -2.89
N ILE A 3 25.70 -13.64 -3.52
CA ILE A 3 24.33 -13.85 -2.98
C ILE A 3 24.40 -14.57 -1.63
N ASP A 4 25.32 -15.50 -1.47
CA ASP A 4 25.55 -16.17 -0.19
C ASP A 4 25.93 -15.22 0.97
N ASP A 5 26.58 -14.09 0.69
CA ASP A 5 26.95 -13.09 1.70
C ASP A 5 25.71 -12.32 2.14
N ILE A 6 24.85 -12.03 1.18
CA ILE A 6 23.53 -11.44 1.42
C ILE A 6 22.68 -12.38 2.27
N ASP A 7 22.61 -13.67 1.92
CA ASP A 7 21.86 -14.67 2.69
C ASP A 7 22.37 -14.78 4.14
N ALA A 8 23.67 -14.69 4.33
CA ALA A 8 24.26 -14.70 5.69
C ALA A 8 23.81 -13.47 6.50
N LEU A 9 23.78 -12.28 5.92
CA LEU A 9 23.27 -11.08 6.60
C LEU A 9 21.78 -11.21 6.93
N LEU A 10 20.96 -11.60 5.95
CA LEU A 10 19.51 -11.71 6.12
C LEU A 10 19.14 -12.73 7.22
N ALA A 11 19.77 -13.91 7.21
CA ALA A 11 19.55 -14.93 8.22
C ALA A 11 20.04 -14.47 9.61
N THR A 12 21.20 -13.81 9.69
CA THR A 12 21.74 -13.31 10.97
C THR A 12 20.80 -12.30 11.62
N VAL A 13 20.22 -11.40 10.84
CA VAL A 13 19.25 -10.41 11.34
C VAL A 13 17.93 -11.09 11.75
N GLN A 14 17.43 -12.01 10.94
CA GLN A 14 16.19 -12.75 11.19
C GLN A 14 16.22 -13.49 12.52
N PHE A 15 17.32 -14.14 12.83
CA PHE A 15 17.48 -14.95 14.05
C PHE A 15 18.19 -14.20 15.19
N SER A 16 18.72 -13.01 14.94
CA SER A 16 19.54 -12.24 15.89
C SER A 16 20.68 -13.08 16.51
N SER A 17 21.12 -14.12 15.82
CA SER A 17 22.07 -15.13 16.29
C SER A 17 22.84 -15.75 15.12
N LEU A 18 24.17 -15.70 15.21
CA LEU A 18 25.06 -16.33 14.21
C LEU A 18 24.92 -17.86 14.19
N ASN A 19 24.67 -18.49 15.33
CA ASN A 19 24.51 -19.94 15.42
C ASN A 19 23.22 -20.40 14.74
N GLN A 20 22.10 -19.77 15.06
CA GLN A 20 20.80 -20.08 14.44
C GLN A 20 20.80 -19.77 12.94
N ALA A 21 21.44 -18.68 12.52
CA ALA A 21 21.61 -18.37 11.11
C ALA A 21 22.45 -19.43 10.37
N ALA A 22 23.50 -19.94 11.01
CA ALA A 22 24.35 -21.02 10.47
C ALA A 22 23.56 -22.33 10.31
N GLU A 23 22.81 -22.71 11.34
CA GLU A 23 21.92 -23.87 11.32
C GLU A 23 20.86 -23.75 10.20
N TYR A 24 20.19 -22.61 10.12
CA TYR A 24 19.18 -22.32 9.08
C TYR A 24 19.74 -22.44 7.65
N LEU A 25 20.98 -21.96 7.43
CA LEU A 25 21.62 -22.01 6.11
C LEU A 25 22.41 -23.31 5.86
N GLY A 26 22.43 -24.25 6.81
CA GLY A 26 23.14 -25.52 6.70
C GLY A 26 24.66 -25.38 6.58
N ILE A 27 25.26 -24.36 7.22
CA ILE A 27 26.71 -24.09 7.21
C ILE A 27 27.25 -23.88 8.60
N THR A 28 28.58 -23.78 8.75
CA THR A 28 29.21 -23.53 10.05
C THR A 28 29.09 -22.07 10.48
N GLN A 29 29.13 -21.80 11.79
CA GLN A 29 29.18 -20.44 12.33
C GLN A 29 30.40 -19.65 11.81
N SER A 30 31.54 -20.30 11.63
CA SER A 30 32.72 -19.68 11.05
C SER A 30 32.52 -19.25 9.59
N ALA A 31 31.71 -20.01 8.83
CA ALA A 31 31.36 -19.67 7.46
C ALA A 31 30.42 -18.43 7.41
N ILE A 32 29.41 -18.35 8.31
CA ILE A 32 28.57 -17.14 8.46
C ILE A 32 29.44 -15.92 8.75
N THR A 33 30.32 -16.04 9.74
CA THR A 33 31.22 -14.94 10.14
C THR A 33 32.08 -14.45 8.98
N ARG A 34 32.67 -15.37 8.21
CA ARG A 34 33.48 -15.02 7.01
C ARG A 34 32.62 -14.31 5.92
N ARG A 35 31.40 -14.79 5.68
CA ARG A 35 30.50 -14.19 4.69
C ARG A 35 30.15 -12.76 5.10
N LEU A 36 29.79 -12.54 6.36
CA LEU A 36 29.51 -11.21 6.90
C LEU A 36 30.72 -10.28 6.82
N GLN A 37 31.90 -10.76 7.23
CA GLN A 37 33.15 -9.98 7.17
C GLN A 37 33.48 -9.58 5.72
N ARG A 38 33.32 -10.51 4.75
CA ARG A 38 33.54 -10.22 3.34
C ARG A 38 32.57 -9.15 2.84
N LEU A 39 31.28 -9.22 3.22
CA LEU A 39 30.29 -8.22 2.86
C LEU A 39 30.65 -6.84 3.44
N GLU A 40 31.01 -6.78 4.74
CA GLU A 40 31.44 -5.55 5.41
C GLU A 40 32.71 -4.95 4.75
N GLN A 41 33.66 -5.81 4.39
CA GLN A 41 34.90 -5.37 3.70
C GLN A 41 34.63 -4.82 2.31
N GLU A 42 33.82 -5.51 1.49
CA GLU A 42 33.50 -5.05 0.14
C GLU A 42 32.69 -3.74 0.13
N LEU A 43 31.81 -3.56 1.10
CA LEU A 43 31.03 -2.34 1.24
C LEU A 43 31.76 -1.25 2.04
N ASN A 44 32.92 -1.59 2.62
CA ASN A 44 33.71 -0.74 3.51
C ASN A 44 32.87 -0.11 4.64
N VAL A 45 32.01 -0.93 5.28
CA VAL A 45 31.12 -0.49 6.35
C VAL A 45 30.85 -1.62 7.34
N THR A 46 30.74 -1.26 8.63
CA THR A 46 30.28 -2.20 9.67
C THR A 46 28.76 -2.29 9.64
N LEU A 47 28.22 -3.50 9.50
CA LEU A 47 26.80 -3.77 9.39
C LEU A 47 26.15 -4.17 10.71
N LEU A 48 26.92 -4.81 11.61
CA LEU A 48 26.42 -5.40 12.84
C LEU A 48 27.11 -4.82 14.07
N GLU A 49 26.32 -4.52 15.10
CA GLU A 49 26.80 -4.14 16.42
C GLU A 49 27.20 -5.42 17.17
N ARG A 50 28.52 -5.74 17.18
CA ARG A 50 29.00 -7.00 17.73
C ARG A 50 29.03 -7.06 19.28
N GLN A 51 28.85 -5.91 19.93
CA GLN A 51 28.86 -5.79 21.40
C GLN A 51 27.46 -5.92 22.01
N THR A 52 26.40 -5.94 21.20
CA THR A 52 25.01 -6.05 21.68
C THR A 52 24.56 -7.51 21.75
N ARG A 53 23.75 -7.82 22.75
CA ARG A 53 23.00 -9.09 22.85
C ARG A 53 21.53 -8.77 23.15
N PRO A 54 20.59 -9.11 22.27
CA PRO A 54 20.77 -9.74 20.95
C PRO A 54 21.54 -8.89 19.94
N LEU A 55 22.07 -9.53 18.90
CA LEU A 55 22.85 -8.90 17.83
C LEU A 55 21.97 -7.97 17.02
N THR A 56 22.39 -6.71 16.82
CA THR A 56 21.62 -5.67 16.15
C THR A 56 22.37 -5.09 14.96
N LEU A 57 21.64 -4.44 14.07
CA LEU A 57 22.20 -3.72 12.92
C LEU A 57 22.69 -2.32 13.32
N THR A 58 23.78 -1.87 12.70
CA THR A 58 24.16 -0.45 12.71
C THR A 58 23.18 0.37 11.86
N ALA A 59 23.24 1.71 11.93
CA ALA A 59 22.47 2.58 11.04
C ALA A 59 22.77 2.33 9.55
N ALA A 60 24.02 2.03 9.20
CA ALA A 60 24.41 1.62 7.86
C ALA A 60 23.91 0.20 7.55
N GLY A 61 23.98 -0.70 8.53
CA GLY A 61 23.46 -2.06 8.44
C GLY A 61 21.99 -2.11 8.09
N HIS A 62 21.16 -1.25 8.67
CA HIS A 62 19.73 -1.16 8.32
C HIS A 62 19.51 -0.81 6.84
N ARG A 63 20.23 0.18 6.33
CA ARG A 63 20.12 0.57 4.91
C ARG A 63 20.57 -0.54 3.96
N VAL A 64 21.69 -1.20 4.30
CA VAL A 64 22.22 -2.34 3.50
C VAL A 64 21.27 -3.53 3.58
N TYR A 65 20.71 -3.84 4.75
CA TYR A 65 19.75 -4.92 4.95
C TYR A 65 18.52 -4.76 4.04
N GLU A 66 17.92 -3.57 3.97
CA GLU A 66 16.79 -3.29 3.09
C GLU A 66 17.16 -3.51 1.59
N GLN A 67 18.36 -3.07 1.18
CA GLN A 67 18.84 -3.33 -0.18
C GLN A 67 19.11 -4.82 -0.43
N CYS A 68 19.65 -5.54 0.52
CA CYS A 68 19.84 -6.99 0.43
C CYS A 68 18.52 -7.73 0.27
N LEU A 69 17.48 -7.33 1.00
CA LEU A 69 16.13 -7.86 0.80
C LEU A 69 15.64 -7.61 -0.64
N SER A 70 15.90 -6.44 -1.20
CA SER A 70 15.53 -6.12 -2.57
C SER A 70 16.26 -7.00 -3.59
N ILE A 71 17.59 -7.13 -3.46
CA ILE A 71 18.41 -8.00 -4.35
C ILE A 71 17.91 -9.44 -4.29
N LYS A 72 17.64 -9.96 -3.09
CA LYS A 72 17.14 -11.33 -2.92
C LYS A 72 15.79 -11.53 -3.62
N ARG A 73 14.92 -10.54 -3.56
CA ARG A 73 13.62 -10.54 -4.25
C ARG A 73 13.79 -10.58 -5.77
N GLU A 74 14.63 -9.72 -6.32
CA GLU A 74 14.90 -9.69 -7.76
C GLU A 74 15.55 -10.99 -8.24
N THR A 75 16.45 -11.56 -7.46
CA THR A 75 17.01 -12.88 -7.74
C THR A 75 15.91 -13.96 -7.78
N LYS A 76 14.96 -13.94 -6.83
CA LYS A 76 13.83 -14.88 -6.83
C LYS A 76 12.93 -14.70 -8.05
N LYS A 77 12.66 -13.45 -8.44
CA LYS A 77 11.90 -13.15 -9.68
C LYS A 77 12.61 -13.71 -10.91
N LEU A 78 13.94 -13.56 -11.00
CA LEU A 78 14.72 -14.12 -12.10
C LEU A 78 14.50 -15.65 -12.23
N TYR A 79 14.53 -16.40 -11.13
CA TYR A 79 14.25 -17.83 -11.15
C TYR A 79 12.80 -18.14 -11.55
N SER A 80 11.83 -17.34 -11.11
CA SER A 80 10.42 -17.54 -11.45
C SER A 80 10.10 -17.24 -12.92
N LEU A 81 10.93 -16.46 -13.62
CA LEU A 81 10.82 -16.26 -15.07
C LEU A 81 11.09 -17.55 -15.87
N LEU A 82 11.87 -18.49 -15.29
CA LEU A 82 12.21 -19.76 -15.92
C LEU A 82 11.11 -20.83 -15.72
N ASP A 83 10.20 -20.60 -14.76
CA ASP A 83 9.02 -21.42 -14.51
C ASP A 83 7.75 -20.55 -14.38
N PRO A 84 7.29 -19.93 -15.47
CA PRO A 84 6.13 -19.05 -15.45
C PRO A 84 4.81 -19.78 -15.19
N GLN A 85 4.77 -21.11 -15.31
CA GLN A 85 3.60 -21.95 -15.03
C GLN A 85 3.67 -22.62 -13.65
N GLY A 86 4.75 -22.42 -12.91
CA GLY A 86 4.89 -22.91 -11.54
C GLY A 86 3.81 -22.33 -10.63
N GLU A 87 3.31 -23.16 -9.70
CA GLU A 87 2.34 -22.69 -8.71
C GLU A 87 2.90 -21.49 -7.94
N PRO A 88 2.12 -20.39 -7.78
CA PRO A 88 2.53 -19.25 -7.00
C PRO A 88 2.78 -19.64 -5.54
N ARG A 89 3.98 -19.41 -5.03
CA ARG A 89 4.37 -19.76 -3.65
C ARG A 89 5.22 -18.66 -2.99
N GLY A 90 5.09 -18.55 -1.68
CA GLY A 90 5.86 -17.64 -0.85
C GLY A 90 5.16 -16.29 -0.62
N ALA A 91 5.92 -15.24 -0.28
CA ALA A 91 5.34 -13.93 0.06
C ALA A 91 4.79 -13.23 -1.19
N LEU A 92 3.57 -12.71 -1.08
CA LEU A 92 2.95 -11.77 -2.01
C LEU A 92 2.72 -10.45 -1.28
N ARG A 93 3.47 -9.41 -1.64
CA ARG A 93 3.47 -8.11 -0.96
C ARG A 93 2.61 -7.11 -1.71
N LEU A 94 1.54 -6.68 -1.06
CA LEU A 94 0.50 -5.86 -1.65
C LEU A 94 0.36 -4.53 -0.91
N GLY A 95 0.39 -3.44 -1.67
CA GLY A 95 0.03 -2.11 -1.19
C GLY A 95 -1.46 -1.85 -1.37
N VAL A 96 -2.15 -1.41 -0.32
CA VAL A 96 -3.59 -1.11 -0.38
C VAL A 96 -3.84 0.29 0.19
N PRO A 97 -4.56 1.18 -0.52
CA PRO A 97 -4.95 2.47 0.02
C PRO A 97 -5.72 2.33 1.33
N GLN A 98 -5.35 3.14 2.32
CA GLN A 98 -5.96 3.11 3.65
C GLN A 98 -7.49 3.20 3.61
N SER A 99 -8.03 4.05 2.74
CA SER A 99 -9.48 4.24 2.59
C SER A 99 -10.22 3.05 1.98
N LEU A 100 -9.52 2.08 1.38
CA LEU A 100 -10.11 0.86 0.81
C LEU A 100 -9.87 -0.37 1.68
N SER A 101 -8.89 -0.32 2.58
CA SER A 101 -8.50 -1.47 3.40
C SER A 101 -9.65 -1.97 4.27
N GLU A 102 -10.41 -1.07 4.86
CA GLU A 102 -11.53 -1.39 5.75
C GLU A 102 -12.73 -2.02 5.00
N ILE A 103 -12.87 -1.68 3.71
CA ILE A 103 -14.05 -2.07 2.91
C ILE A 103 -13.84 -3.42 2.23
N ALA A 104 -12.69 -3.60 1.59
CA ALA A 104 -12.51 -4.68 0.61
C ALA A 104 -11.46 -5.72 1.01
N LEU A 105 -10.55 -5.37 1.92
CA LEU A 105 -9.39 -6.20 2.20
C LEU A 105 -9.74 -7.55 2.86
N PRO A 106 -10.62 -7.65 3.88
CA PRO A 106 -10.88 -8.92 4.54
C PRO A 106 -11.41 -10.00 3.59
N ALA A 107 -12.41 -9.65 2.76
CA ALA A 107 -13.00 -10.58 1.80
C ALA A 107 -12.02 -10.97 0.68
N ALA A 108 -11.26 -9.99 0.16
CA ALA A 108 -10.27 -10.23 -0.89
C ALA A 108 -9.13 -11.12 -0.42
N LEU A 109 -8.65 -10.96 0.81
CA LEU A 109 -7.61 -11.80 1.41
C LEU A 109 -8.08 -13.23 1.66
N SER A 110 -9.30 -13.37 2.20
CA SER A 110 -9.89 -14.71 2.41
C SER A 110 -9.98 -15.47 1.09
N ALA A 111 -10.49 -14.84 0.04
CA ALA A 111 -10.59 -15.44 -1.27
C ALA A 111 -9.21 -15.77 -1.88
N LEU A 112 -8.22 -14.86 -1.71
CA LEU A 112 -6.86 -15.06 -2.21
C LEU A 112 -6.20 -16.29 -1.54
N SER A 113 -6.31 -16.41 -0.21
CA SER A 113 -5.73 -17.52 0.55
C SER A 113 -6.37 -18.86 0.20
N GLN A 114 -7.66 -18.88 -0.13
CA GLN A 114 -8.36 -20.09 -0.59
C GLN A 114 -7.92 -20.51 -1.99
N GLN A 115 -7.76 -19.54 -2.91
CA GLN A 115 -7.41 -19.82 -4.30
C GLN A 115 -5.92 -20.15 -4.48
N PHE A 116 -5.05 -19.56 -3.67
CA PHE A 116 -3.60 -19.70 -3.74
C PHE A 116 -2.99 -20.06 -2.38
N PRO A 117 -3.21 -21.28 -1.87
CA PRO A 117 -2.79 -21.67 -0.51
C PRO A 117 -1.27 -21.68 -0.30
N GLY A 118 -0.48 -21.72 -1.38
CA GLY A 118 0.98 -21.63 -1.33
C GLY A 118 1.51 -20.20 -1.09
N LEU A 119 0.64 -19.17 -1.15
CA LEU A 119 1.04 -17.78 -0.92
C LEU A 119 0.86 -17.35 0.52
N SER A 120 1.76 -16.47 0.95
CA SER A 120 1.66 -15.74 2.22
C SER A 120 1.46 -14.24 1.91
N PRO A 121 0.21 -13.74 1.88
CA PRO A 121 -0.05 -12.33 1.61
C PRO A 121 0.50 -11.44 2.72
N GLN A 122 1.27 -10.41 2.34
CA GLN A 122 1.80 -9.37 3.22
C GLN A 122 1.22 -8.04 2.78
N ILE A 123 0.39 -7.44 3.63
CA ILE A 123 -0.33 -6.23 3.28
C ILE A 123 0.32 -5.01 3.93
N THR A 124 0.53 -3.98 3.12
CA THR A 124 0.89 -2.65 3.58
C THR A 124 -0.24 -1.69 3.25
N CYS A 125 -0.90 -1.16 4.27
CA CYS A 125 -1.86 -0.08 4.08
C CYS A 125 -1.15 1.27 4.14
N GLY A 126 -1.58 2.23 3.29
CA GLY A 126 -0.96 3.55 3.26
C GLY A 126 -1.56 4.47 2.19
N TRP A 127 -0.87 5.59 1.94
CA TRP A 127 -1.28 6.57 0.94
C TRP A 127 -0.55 6.32 -0.39
N SER A 128 -1.19 6.67 -1.50
CA SER A 128 -0.71 6.35 -2.85
C SER A 128 0.76 6.70 -3.08
N GLY A 129 1.21 7.89 -2.69
CA GLY A 129 2.61 8.29 -2.88
C GLY A 129 3.61 7.51 -2.01
N GLN A 130 3.21 7.06 -0.82
CA GLN A 130 4.03 6.21 0.04
C GLN A 130 4.10 4.79 -0.53
N LEU A 131 2.97 4.23 -0.94
CA LEU A 131 2.90 2.90 -1.53
C LEU A 131 3.66 2.84 -2.84
N GLN A 132 3.59 3.90 -3.66
CA GLN A 132 4.34 3.99 -4.90
C GLN A 132 5.84 3.93 -4.66
N ARG A 133 6.38 4.72 -3.72
CA ARG A 133 7.81 4.65 -3.36
C ARG A 133 8.21 3.25 -2.90
N ARG A 134 7.37 2.58 -2.11
CA ARG A 134 7.65 1.20 -1.68
C ARG A 134 7.63 0.20 -2.82
N LEU A 135 6.76 0.40 -3.81
CA LEU A 135 6.74 -0.40 -5.04
C LEU A 135 8.04 -0.17 -5.84
N GLU A 136 8.44 1.09 -6.03
CA GLU A 136 9.67 1.49 -6.72
C GLU A 136 10.92 0.95 -6.03
N ASN A 137 10.94 0.91 -4.71
CA ASN A 137 12.00 0.28 -3.92
C ASN A 137 11.96 -1.27 -3.97
N GLY A 138 10.99 -1.88 -4.68
CA GLY A 138 10.82 -3.32 -4.73
C GLY A 138 10.34 -3.95 -3.41
N GLU A 139 9.82 -3.16 -2.46
CA GLU A 139 9.24 -3.63 -1.20
C GLU A 139 7.84 -4.21 -1.39
N LEU A 140 7.16 -3.87 -2.48
CA LEU A 140 5.86 -4.39 -2.88
C LEU A 140 5.98 -5.10 -4.23
N ASP A 141 5.17 -6.13 -4.44
CA ASP A 141 5.02 -6.81 -5.72
C ASP A 141 3.94 -6.15 -6.59
N GLY A 142 2.97 -5.53 -5.94
CA GLY A 142 1.94 -4.73 -6.58
C GLY A 142 1.21 -3.86 -5.57
N MET A 143 0.48 -2.87 -6.08
CA MET A 143 -0.34 -2.00 -5.24
C MET A 143 -1.64 -1.61 -5.93
N LEU A 144 -2.64 -1.35 -5.13
CA LEU A 144 -3.81 -0.60 -5.55
C LEU A 144 -3.54 0.89 -5.39
N ALA A 145 -4.04 1.70 -6.31
CA ALA A 145 -3.93 3.16 -6.25
C ALA A 145 -5.23 3.82 -6.68
N MET A 146 -5.53 4.96 -6.10
CA MET A 146 -6.63 5.81 -6.52
C MET A 146 -6.07 7.03 -7.26
N GLY A 147 -6.57 7.28 -8.46
CA GLY A 147 -6.09 8.37 -9.31
C GLY A 147 -7.04 8.68 -10.46
N PRO A 148 -6.66 9.59 -11.35
CA PRO A 148 -7.44 9.89 -12.56
C PRO A 148 -7.54 8.67 -13.49
N ALA A 149 -8.55 8.66 -14.37
CA ALA A 149 -8.73 7.58 -15.35
C ALA A 149 -7.61 7.51 -16.41
N GLN A 150 -6.90 8.59 -16.59
CA GLN A 150 -5.74 8.66 -17.48
C GLN A 150 -4.50 9.05 -16.66
N GLN A 151 -3.51 8.18 -16.64
CA GLN A 151 -2.21 8.43 -16.02
C GLN A 151 -1.12 7.62 -16.70
N SER A 152 0.11 8.10 -16.62
CA SER A 152 1.31 7.40 -17.10
C SER A 152 2.03 6.77 -15.90
N PHE A 153 2.78 5.71 -16.19
CA PHE A 153 3.58 5.01 -15.19
C PHE A 153 5.07 5.15 -15.54
N ALA A 154 5.92 5.13 -14.54
CA ALA A 154 7.36 5.14 -14.75
C ALA A 154 7.80 3.87 -15.51
N GLU A 155 8.94 3.97 -16.19
CA GLU A 155 9.54 2.83 -16.88
C GLU A 155 9.74 1.64 -15.92
N GLY A 156 9.46 0.44 -16.41
CA GLY A 156 9.52 -0.79 -15.60
C GLY A 156 8.25 -1.10 -14.79
N TYR A 157 7.23 -0.24 -14.84
CA TYR A 157 5.95 -0.47 -14.17
C TYR A 157 4.79 -0.51 -15.17
N SER A 158 3.79 -1.31 -14.84
CA SER A 158 2.54 -1.43 -15.58
C SER A 158 1.37 -1.08 -14.66
N GLY A 159 0.42 -0.35 -15.21
CA GLY A 159 -0.82 -0.02 -14.52
C GLY A 159 -2.02 -0.52 -15.31
N ARG A 160 -2.94 -1.18 -14.63
CA ARG A 160 -4.23 -1.61 -15.17
C ARG A 160 -5.34 -0.84 -14.48
N LEU A 161 -6.14 -0.12 -15.26
CA LEU A 161 -7.39 0.48 -14.80
C LEU A 161 -8.36 -0.65 -14.41
N LEU A 162 -8.88 -0.60 -13.20
CA LEU A 162 -9.79 -1.61 -12.67
C LEU A 162 -11.25 -1.15 -12.81
N CYS A 163 -11.60 -0.07 -12.16
CA CYS A 163 -12.96 0.48 -12.20
C CYS A 163 -12.96 1.98 -11.81
N PRO A 164 -13.97 2.74 -12.23
CA PRO A 164 -14.26 4.02 -11.59
C PRO A 164 -14.69 3.81 -10.15
N LEU A 165 -14.35 4.74 -9.27
CA LEU A 165 -14.77 4.77 -7.88
C LEU A 165 -15.82 5.84 -7.68
N GLU A 166 -16.96 5.45 -7.16
CA GLU A 166 -17.96 6.41 -6.73
C GLU A 166 -17.53 7.04 -5.40
N VAL A 167 -17.24 8.32 -5.44
CA VAL A 167 -16.80 9.12 -4.29
C VAL A 167 -17.84 10.18 -4.02
N VAL A 168 -18.25 10.31 -2.76
CA VAL A 168 -19.33 11.21 -2.38
C VAL A 168 -18.90 12.20 -1.29
N PRO A 169 -19.26 13.48 -1.42
CA PRO A 169 -19.18 14.42 -0.31
C PRO A 169 -20.29 14.12 0.67
N ILE A 170 -19.96 14.10 1.96
CA ILE A 170 -20.88 13.78 3.05
C ILE A 170 -20.88 14.88 4.10
N VAL A 171 -22.00 15.00 4.82
CA VAL A 171 -22.20 15.96 5.91
C VAL A 171 -23.03 15.33 7.02
N GLY A 172 -22.81 15.70 8.27
CA GLY A 172 -23.66 15.28 9.38
C GLY A 172 -25.09 15.82 9.22
N ARG A 173 -26.10 14.94 9.32
CA ARG A 173 -27.51 15.33 9.18
C ARG A 173 -27.93 16.46 10.12
N ARG A 174 -27.35 16.50 11.32
CA ARG A 174 -27.63 17.53 12.32
C ARG A 174 -27.23 18.95 11.90
N LEU A 175 -26.26 19.07 10.97
CA LEU A 175 -25.84 20.36 10.44
C LEU A 175 -26.87 20.98 9.47
N ASN A 176 -27.83 20.16 9.00
CA ASN A 176 -28.90 20.57 8.05
C ASN A 176 -28.39 21.42 6.89
N LEU A 177 -27.19 21.10 6.42
CA LEU A 177 -26.53 21.82 5.32
C LEU A 177 -27.16 21.38 4.00
N ARG A 178 -27.64 22.35 3.23
CA ARG A 178 -28.05 22.20 1.85
C ARG A 178 -27.08 22.99 0.99
N ALA A 179 -26.06 22.36 0.49
CA ALA A 179 -25.12 22.95 -0.45
C ALA A 179 -25.34 22.33 -1.84
N SER A 180 -25.32 23.14 -2.87
CA SER A 180 -25.48 22.76 -4.26
C SER A 180 -24.19 22.94 -5.08
N SER A 181 -23.20 23.60 -4.50
CA SER A 181 -21.90 23.90 -5.11
C SER A 181 -20.74 23.71 -4.16
N LEU A 182 -19.55 23.47 -4.73
CA LEU A 182 -18.29 23.34 -3.99
C LEU A 182 -17.93 24.66 -3.27
N ARG A 183 -18.30 25.80 -3.87
CA ARG A 183 -18.12 27.14 -3.26
C ARG A 183 -18.87 27.28 -1.94
N GLU A 184 -20.11 26.80 -1.87
CA GLU A 184 -20.92 26.84 -0.63
C GLU A 184 -20.34 25.93 0.45
N CYS A 185 -19.57 24.91 0.05
CA CYS A 185 -18.88 23.99 0.93
C CYS A 185 -17.53 24.52 1.44
N ALA A 186 -16.85 25.37 0.66
CA ALA A 186 -15.44 25.74 0.86
C ALA A 186 -15.16 26.38 2.24
N GLU A 187 -16.09 27.19 2.75
CA GLU A 187 -15.94 27.91 4.04
C GLU A 187 -16.30 27.06 5.27
N ARG A 188 -16.98 25.91 5.05
CA ARG A 188 -17.45 25.07 6.16
C ARG A 188 -16.38 24.19 6.79
N GLY A 189 -15.28 24.02 6.06
CA GLY A 189 -14.18 23.14 6.44
C GLY A 189 -14.46 21.67 6.28
N TRP A 190 -13.39 20.94 5.99
CA TRP A 190 -13.41 19.53 5.61
C TRP A 190 -12.73 18.66 6.66
N ILE A 191 -13.23 17.46 6.78
CA ILE A 191 -12.61 16.34 7.49
C ILE A 191 -12.08 15.40 6.43
N LEU A 192 -10.76 15.31 6.29
CA LEU A 192 -10.13 14.58 5.20
C LEU A 192 -9.01 13.68 5.70
N ASN A 193 -8.68 12.72 4.87
CA ASN A 193 -7.47 11.92 5.08
C ASN A 193 -6.20 12.80 4.99
N PRO A 194 -5.07 12.35 5.56
CA PRO A 194 -3.78 13.02 5.47
C PRO A 194 -3.35 13.30 4.03
N ASP A 195 -2.38 14.18 3.91
CA ASP A 195 -1.74 14.48 2.63
C ASP A 195 -1.19 13.20 1.99
N GLY A 196 -1.25 13.14 0.64
CA GLY A 196 -0.95 11.93 -0.12
C GLY A 196 -2.16 11.03 -0.38
N CYS A 197 -3.33 11.31 0.20
CA CYS A 197 -4.59 10.66 -0.17
C CYS A 197 -5.05 11.15 -1.55
N GLY A 198 -5.31 10.23 -2.47
CA GLY A 198 -5.77 10.56 -3.84
C GLY A 198 -7.11 11.32 -3.87
N LEU A 199 -8.02 11.04 -2.93
CA LEU A 199 -9.31 11.76 -2.81
C LEU A 199 -9.09 13.22 -2.40
N ARG A 200 -8.26 13.46 -1.39
CA ARG A 200 -7.89 14.82 -0.97
C ARG A 200 -7.21 15.60 -2.08
N ALA A 201 -6.27 14.97 -2.78
CA ALA A 201 -5.59 15.58 -3.91
C ALA A 201 -6.57 15.95 -5.05
N GLY A 202 -7.58 15.10 -5.30
CA GLY A 202 -8.66 15.37 -6.24
C GLY A 202 -9.48 16.60 -5.84
N LEU A 203 -9.91 16.66 -4.59
CA LEU A 203 -10.66 17.79 -4.04
C LEU A 203 -9.87 19.11 -4.12
N ILE A 204 -8.58 19.07 -3.75
CA ILE A 204 -7.72 20.25 -3.80
C ILE A 204 -7.61 20.79 -5.24
N ARG A 205 -7.40 19.91 -6.23
CA ARG A 205 -7.35 20.33 -7.65
C ARG A 205 -8.64 21.01 -8.09
N GLU A 206 -9.78 20.45 -7.70
CA GLU A 206 -11.07 21.00 -8.06
C GLU A 206 -11.32 22.37 -7.39
N LEU A 207 -11.04 22.48 -6.10
CA LEU A 207 -11.10 23.77 -5.40
C LEU A 207 -10.21 24.84 -6.07
N GLN A 208 -8.96 24.46 -6.39
CA GLN A 208 -8.02 25.37 -7.06
C GLN A 208 -8.47 25.80 -8.45
N SER A 209 -9.09 24.91 -9.23
CA SER A 209 -9.62 25.25 -10.57
C SER A 209 -10.72 26.33 -10.50
N GLN A 210 -11.43 26.38 -9.37
CA GLN A 210 -12.49 27.37 -9.11
C GLN A 210 -11.98 28.60 -8.30
N GLY A 211 -10.67 28.72 -8.05
CA GLY A 211 -10.07 29.78 -7.25
C GLY A 211 -10.41 29.70 -5.75
N LEU A 212 -10.81 28.53 -5.27
CA LEU A 212 -11.16 28.28 -3.87
C LEU A 212 -9.98 27.65 -3.12
N ARG A 213 -9.97 27.84 -1.80
CA ARG A 213 -8.97 27.23 -0.91
C ARG A 213 -9.61 26.14 -0.06
N LEU A 214 -8.85 25.11 0.23
CA LEU A 214 -9.24 24.08 1.19
C LEU A 214 -9.16 24.64 2.62
N THR A 215 -10.27 24.57 3.34
CA THR A 215 -10.29 24.76 4.80
C THR A 215 -10.37 23.37 5.43
N LEU A 216 -9.34 22.97 6.15
CA LEU A 216 -9.26 21.66 6.82
C LEU A 216 -9.58 21.85 8.31
N ASN A 217 -10.64 21.20 8.78
CA ASN A 217 -11.03 21.20 10.19
C ASN A 217 -10.36 20.06 10.96
N VAL A 218 -10.36 18.86 10.36
CA VAL A 218 -9.79 17.66 10.98
C VAL A 218 -9.07 16.84 9.92
N GLU A 219 -7.89 16.37 10.27
CA GLU A 219 -7.17 15.35 9.51
C GLU A 219 -7.36 14.00 10.21
N SER A 220 -7.90 13.01 9.51
CA SER A 220 -8.18 11.68 10.05
C SER A 220 -7.77 10.59 9.06
N ALA A 221 -7.23 9.50 9.56
CA ALA A 221 -6.87 8.35 8.72
C ALA A 221 -8.03 7.34 8.67
N GLY A 222 -8.44 6.96 7.44
CA GLY A 222 -9.48 5.96 7.21
C GLY A 222 -10.87 6.56 6.98
N ALA A 223 -11.68 5.84 6.20
CA ALA A 223 -13.00 6.30 5.80
C ALA A 223 -14.00 6.24 6.96
N GLN A 224 -13.94 5.21 7.79
CA GLN A 224 -14.90 5.04 8.90
C GLN A 224 -14.74 6.12 9.98
N LEU A 225 -13.50 6.47 10.34
CA LEU A 225 -13.26 7.56 11.28
C LEU A 225 -13.71 8.91 10.69
N GLN A 226 -13.47 9.13 9.40
CA GLN A 226 -13.94 10.33 8.71
C GLN A 226 -15.47 10.44 8.75
N ILE A 227 -16.20 9.34 8.47
CA ILE A 227 -17.67 9.29 8.55
C ILE A 227 -18.15 9.58 9.97
N ALA A 228 -17.54 9.00 10.99
CA ALA A 228 -17.90 9.22 12.38
C ALA A 228 -17.72 10.69 12.82
N LEU A 229 -16.70 11.37 12.29
CA LEU A 229 -16.37 12.75 12.64
C LEU A 229 -17.15 13.80 11.83
N VAL A 230 -17.86 13.40 10.78
CA VAL A 230 -18.50 14.32 9.83
C VAL A 230 -19.57 15.23 10.45
N ALA A 231 -20.03 14.94 11.67
CA ALA A 231 -20.86 15.86 12.45
C ALA A 231 -20.21 17.25 12.66
N GLN A 232 -18.89 17.35 12.51
CA GLN A 232 -18.10 18.58 12.71
C GLN A 232 -17.74 19.32 11.40
N GLY A 233 -18.13 18.80 10.24
CA GLY A 233 -17.79 19.39 8.95
C GLY A 233 -18.22 18.54 7.76
N LEU A 234 -17.47 18.67 6.66
CA LEU A 234 -17.71 17.93 5.43
C LEU A 234 -16.67 16.80 5.29
N GLY A 235 -17.09 15.64 4.82
CA GLY A 235 -16.21 14.54 4.47
C GLY A 235 -16.21 14.23 2.98
N LEU A 236 -15.22 13.47 2.52
CA LEU A 236 -15.15 12.94 1.16
C LEU A 236 -14.70 11.49 1.21
N VAL A 237 -15.62 10.58 0.91
CA VAL A 237 -15.40 9.14 1.09
C VAL A 237 -15.84 8.33 -0.14
N PRO A 238 -15.30 7.12 -0.34
CA PRO A 238 -15.91 6.16 -1.25
C PRO A 238 -17.34 5.83 -0.82
N LYS A 239 -18.30 5.80 -1.74
CA LYS A 239 -19.70 5.45 -1.44
C LYS A 239 -19.82 4.08 -0.77
N ALA A 240 -19.03 3.12 -1.20
CA ALA A 240 -18.97 1.80 -0.59
C ALA A 240 -18.61 1.83 0.91
N ALA A 241 -17.74 2.78 1.34
CA ALA A 241 -17.42 2.97 2.75
C ALA A 241 -18.63 3.47 3.56
N LEU A 242 -19.43 4.34 2.95
CA LEU A 242 -20.65 4.86 3.59
C LEU A 242 -21.70 3.76 3.72
N ALA A 243 -21.91 2.95 2.68
CA ALA A 243 -22.90 1.87 2.69
C ALA A 243 -22.63 0.85 3.80
N SER A 244 -21.36 0.54 4.08
CA SER A 244 -20.94 -0.40 5.15
C SER A 244 -20.74 0.25 6.52
N SER A 245 -20.95 1.57 6.65
CA SER A 245 -20.67 2.29 7.90
C SER A 245 -21.81 2.14 8.94
N PRO A 246 -21.50 1.92 10.21
CA PRO A 246 -22.48 2.00 11.28
C PRO A 246 -23.07 3.41 11.47
N TRP A 247 -22.39 4.45 10.98
CA TRP A 247 -22.77 5.85 11.08
C TRP A 247 -23.57 6.38 9.87
N ARG A 248 -23.91 5.50 8.90
CA ARG A 248 -24.57 5.88 7.64
C ARG A 248 -25.86 6.70 7.86
N ASP A 249 -26.61 6.38 8.89
CA ASP A 249 -27.92 7.03 9.17
C ASP A 249 -27.75 8.42 9.81
N GLU A 250 -26.56 8.76 10.31
CA GLU A 250 -26.23 10.06 10.89
C GLU A 250 -25.70 11.05 9.86
N VAL A 251 -25.37 10.60 8.63
CA VAL A 251 -24.81 11.43 7.59
C VAL A 251 -25.77 11.55 6.40
N ALA A 252 -25.57 12.62 5.61
CA ALA A 252 -26.25 12.84 4.34
C ALA A 252 -25.19 13.00 3.24
N VAL A 253 -25.50 12.48 2.06
CA VAL A 253 -24.71 12.73 0.85
C VAL A 253 -25.13 14.08 0.28
N LEU A 254 -24.16 14.92 -0.09
CA LEU A 254 -24.39 16.17 -0.79
C LEU A 254 -24.32 15.94 -2.30
N SER A 255 -25.29 16.49 -3.02
CA SER A 255 -25.30 16.53 -4.48
C SER A 255 -24.81 17.90 -4.95
N LEU A 256 -23.52 17.99 -5.30
CA LEU A 256 -22.90 19.22 -5.78
C LEU A 256 -22.93 19.22 -7.32
N SER A 257 -23.48 20.26 -7.91
CA SER A 257 -23.63 20.38 -9.37
C SER A 257 -22.31 20.61 -10.11
N ASP A 258 -21.33 21.17 -9.39
CA ASP A 258 -20.02 21.57 -9.88
C ASP A 258 -18.87 20.69 -9.35
N PHE A 259 -19.18 19.55 -8.70
CA PHE A 259 -18.19 18.64 -8.17
C PHE A 259 -18.57 17.19 -8.44
N GLN A 260 -17.92 16.60 -9.43
CA GLN A 260 -18.01 15.16 -9.73
C GLN A 260 -16.61 14.57 -9.71
N PRO A 261 -16.15 14.07 -8.56
CA PRO A 261 -14.78 13.55 -8.43
C PRO A 261 -14.59 12.32 -9.31
N ALA A 262 -13.88 12.49 -10.43
CA ALA A 262 -13.48 11.41 -11.31
C ALA A 262 -12.28 10.70 -10.72
N VAL A 263 -12.52 9.68 -9.92
CA VAL A 263 -11.49 8.84 -9.33
C VAL A 263 -11.63 7.43 -9.85
N SER A 264 -10.53 6.81 -10.19
CA SER A 264 -10.48 5.42 -10.66
C SER A 264 -9.54 4.61 -9.78
N LEU A 265 -9.86 3.33 -9.66
CA LEU A 265 -9.00 2.34 -9.01
C LEU A 265 -8.06 1.74 -10.05
N TRP A 266 -6.80 1.67 -9.69
CA TRP A 266 -5.74 1.08 -10.49
C TRP A 266 -5.07 -0.07 -9.75
N LEU A 267 -4.64 -1.08 -10.50
CA LEU A 267 -3.64 -2.04 -10.09
C LEU A 267 -2.31 -1.65 -10.74
N ILE A 268 -1.31 -1.35 -9.94
CA ILE A 268 0.04 -0.98 -10.40
C ILE A 268 1.02 -2.03 -9.91
N HIS A 269 1.91 -2.48 -10.78
CA HIS A 269 2.90 -3.50 -10.45
C HIS A 269 4.14 -3.39 -11.33
N ALA A 270 5.24 -4.04 -10.97
CA ALA A 270 6.39 -4.18 -11.84
C ALA A 270 6.00 -4.88 -13.14
N GLN A 271 6.60 -4.50 -14.25
CA GLN A 271 6.25 -5.00 -15.59
C GLN A 271 6.35 -6.54 -15.70
N TYR A 272 7.29 -7.13 -14.98
CA TYR A 272 7.52 -8.58 -14.97
C TYR A 272 7.24 -9.16 -13.58
N LEU A 273 6.15 -9.89 -13.45
CA LEU A 273 5.70 -10.52 -12.20
C LEU A 273 5.77 -12.05 -12.23
N ALA A 274 6.08 -12.62 -13.40
CA ALA A 274 6.09 -14.08 -13.61
C ALA A 274 4.81 -14.74 -13.04
N ASN A 275 4.96 -15.76 -12.20
CA ASN A 275 3.84 -16.51 -11.61
C ASN A 275 3.04 -15.73 -10.54
N LEU A 276 3.44 -14.51 -10.16
CA LEU A 276 2.68 -13.66 -9.24
C LEU A 276 1.59 -12.82 -9.94
N GLN A 277 1.58 -12.74 -11.27
CA GLN A 277 0.58 -11.97 -12.00
C GLN A 277 -0.85 -12.52 -11.83
N PRO A 278 -1.12 -13.85 -11.94
CA PRO A 278 -2.46 -14.38 -11.70
C PRO A 278 -3.02 -14.07 -10.31
N PRO A 279 -2.31 -14.33 -9.19
CA PRO A 279 -2.83 -14.01 -7.85
C PRO A 279 -3.02 -12.51 -7.63
N LEU A 280 -2.16 -11.65 -8.18
CA LEU A 280 -2.31 -10.21 -8.10
C LEU A 280 -3.58 -9.72 -8.82
N THR A 281 -3.82 -10.23 -10.04
CA THR A 281 -5.02 -9.94 -10.81
C THR A 281 -6.28 -10.46 -10.10
N PHE A 282 -6.22 -11.66 -9.54
CA PHE A 282 -7.31 -12.25 -8.77
C PHE A 282 -7.64 -11.39 -7.54
N PHE A 283 -6.64 -11.00 -6.74
CA PHE A 283 -6.83 -10.12 -5.60
C PHE A 283 -7.52 -8.81 -6.00
N ALA A 284 -7.03 -8.15 -7.06
CA ALA A 284 -7.62 -6.91 -7.56
C ALA A 284 -9.08 -7.10 -7.98
N SER A 285 -9.42 -8.22 -8.62
CA SER A 285 -10.80 -8.54 -9.01
C SER A 285 -11.72 -8.70 -7.80
N LYS A 286 -11.21 -9.30 -6.71
CA LYS A 286 -11.98 -9.47 -5.46
C LYS A 286 -12.20 -8.14 -4.74
N VAL A 287 -11.20 -7.26 -4.75
CA VAL A 287 -11.38 -5.88 -4.24
C VAL A 287 -12.45 -5.14 -5.04
N MET A 288 -12.42 -5.21 -6.39
CA MET A 288 -13.46 -4.60 -7.23
C MET A 288 -14.86 -5.08 -6.87
N GLN A 289 -15.05 -6.39 -6.68
CA GLN A 289 -16.35 -6.97 -6.31
C GLN A 289 -16.92 -6.35 -5.04
N GLN A 290 -16.08 -6.06 -4.04
CA GLN A 290 -16.53 -5.43 -2.80
C GLN A 290 -16.91 -3.95 -2.96
N LEU A 291 -16.38 -3.29 -3.97
CA LEU A 291 -16.65 -1.87 -4.24
C LEU A 291 -17.91 -1.68 -5.11
N THR A 292 -18.32 -2.68 -5.86
CA THR A 292 -19.47 -2.64 -6.78
C THR A 292 -20.77 -3.23 -6.20
N VAL A 293 -20.71 -3.99 -5.11
CA VAL A 293 -21.88 -4.66 -4.47
C VAL A 293 -22.73 -3.69 -3.62
N SER A 294 -22.47 -2.39 -3.64
CA SER A 294 -23.12 -1.42 -2.75
C SER A 294 -24.27 -0.66 -3.42
N ASP A 295 -25.19 -1.36 -4.07
CA ASP A 295 -26.51 -0.83 -4.47
C ASP A 295 -27.63 -1.37 -3.57
#